data_0f1598db4892b78e97a460d6045377af
#
_entry.id   0f1598db4892b78e97a460d6045377af
#
_cell.length_a   1.000
_cell.length_b   1.000
_cell.length_c   1.000
_cell.angle_alpha   90.00
_cell.angle_beta   90.00
_cell.angle_gamma   90.00
#
_symmetry.space_group_name_H-M   'P 1'
#
loop_
_entity.id
_entity.type
_entity.pdbx_description
1 polymer ?
#
loop_
_entity_poly.entity_id
_entity_poly.type
_entity_poly.pdbx_seq_one_letter_code
_entity_poly.pdbx_strand_id
1 'polypeptide(L)'
;MSNDFGDILQEIEERFNKINNLLFVVHKLERRKNQKTLHHPTAGFIWETQLDTLKGLIFVQLYGCIEYATSLSISRCDEIITKQHLKLDDYKYSLFSRFLNSKFDALHNVGREKKWLRRLEFMSNLSQNIDITEDICVNLGLPTDGKNIRYSQLESIWNTFGIRSDVLPSPSLGQRLGDIVDNRNKIAHGNVSPDEVGKSQSYMDMQRRTNEVEEICKHIIESFSKYTQQKDYLK
;
A
#
# COMPACT_ATOMS: atom_id res chain seq x y z
N MET A 1 -9.13 -18.73 -17.09
CA MET A 1 -9.59 -17.61 -16.23
C MET A 1 -8.54 -16.54 -16.35
N SER A 2 -8.86 -15.34 -16.84
CA SER A 2 -7.90 -14.23 -16.87
C SER A 2 -7.51 -13.91 -15.44
N ASN A 3 -6.22 -13.85 -15.18
CA ASN A 3 -5.73 -13.39 -13.87
C ASN A 3 -5.87 -11.87 -13.86
N ASP A 4 -7.00 -11.38 -13.37
CA ASP A 4 -7.33 -9.95 -13.36
C ASP A 4 -6.33 -9.07 -12.59
N PHE A 5 -5.39 -9.69 -11.87
CA PHE A 5 -4.31 -9.04 -11.12
C PHE A 5 -2.91 -9.36 -11.67
N GLY A 6 -2.82 -10.05 -12.82
CA GLY A 6 -1.55 -10.50 -13.41
C GLY A 6 -0.66 -9.34 -13.82
N ASP A 7 -1.23 -8.27 -14.35
CA ASP A 7 -0.54 -7.05 -14.75
C ASP A 7 0.04 -6.30 -13.52
N ILE A 8 -0.68 -6.29 -12.40
CA ILE A 8 -0.21 -5.67 -11.15
C ILE A 8 0.98 -6.46 -10.58
N LEU A 9 0.91 -7.80 -10.60
CA LEU A 9 2.00 -8.67 -10.18
C LEU A 9 3.24 -8.47 -11.05
N GLN A 10 3.07 -8.44 -12.38
CA GLN A 10 4.18 -8.20 -13.31
C GLN A 10 4.86 -6.85 -13.07
N GLU A 11 4.10 -5.77 -12.92
CA GLU A 11 4.66 -4.44 -12.64
C GLU A 11 5.40 -4.42 -11.30
N ILE A 12 4.89 -5.09 -10.26
CA ILE A 12 5.59 -5.22 -8.98
C ILE A 12 6.91 -5.97 -9.15
N GLU A 13 6.94 -7.07 -9.89
CA GLU A 13 8.18 -7.80 -10.18
C GLU A 13 9.20 -6.93 -10.93
N GLU A 14 8.75 -6.13 -11.91
CA GLU A 14 9.63 -5.19 -12.62
C GLU A 14 10.21 -4.13 -11.68
N ARG A 15 9.42 -3.60 -10.74
CA ARG A 15 9.89 -2.64 -9.74
C ARG A 15 10.94 -3.26 -8.81
N PHE A 16 10.71 -4.48 -8.33
CA PHE A 16 11.68 -5.19 -7.50
C PHE A 16 12.95 -5.56 -8.27
N ASN A 17 12.85 -5.89 -9.55
CA ASN A 17 14.02 -6.09 -10.41
C ASN A 17 14.88 -4.81 -10.50
N LYS A 18 14.27 -3.62 -10.63
CA LYS A 18 14.98 -2.34 -10.62
C LYS A 18 15.66 -2.08 -9.27
N ILE A 19 14.99 -2.38 -8.15
CA ILE A 19 15.56 -2.27 -6.80
C ILE A 19 16.73 -3.25 -6.62
N ASN A 20 16.59 -4.49 -7.05
CA ASN A 20 17.65 -5.50 -7.00
C ASN A 20 18.88 -5.11 -7.84
N ASN A 21 18.68 -4.49 -9.01
CA ASN A 21 19.78 -3.93 -9.80
C ASN A 21 20.51 -2.81 -9.04
N LEU A 22 19.78 -1.96 -8.32
CA LEU A 22 20.38 -0.93 -7.49
C LEU A 22 21.14 -1.55 -6.30
N LEU A 23 20.58 -2.58 -5.65
CA LEU A 23 21.25 -3.33 -4.60
C LEU A 23 22.54 -4.00 -5.09
N PHE A 24 22.56 -4.48 -6.32
CA PHE A 24 23.78 -5.03 -6.91
C PHE A 24 24.88 -3.95 -7.04
N VAL A 25 24.52 -2.73 -7.40
CA VAL A 25 25.46 -1.59 -7.40
C VAL A 25 25.97 -1.30 -5.98
N VAL A 26 25.07 -1.23 -5.00
CA VAL A 26 25.40 -1.07 -3.58
C VAL A 26 26.41 -2.14 -3.13
N HIS A 27 26.14 -3.41 -3.43
CA HIS A 27 27.03 -4.52 -3.11
C HIS A 27 28.44 -4.36 -3.69
N LYS A 28 28.53 -3.99 -4.98
CA LYS A 28 29.82 -3.76 -5.64
C LYS A 28 30.58 -2.61 -4.99
N LEU A 29 29.90 -1.52 -4.63
CA LEU A 29 30.52 -0.37 -3.99
C LEU A 29 31.00 -0.71 -2.56
N GLU A 30 30.20 -1.44 -1.77
CA GLU A 30 30.64 -1.90 -0.43
C GLU A 30 31.88 -2.81 -0.49
N ARG A 31 31.94 -3.73 -1.45
CA ARG A 31 33.13 -4.57 -1.64
C ARG A 31 34.37 -3.76 -1.98
N ARG A 32 34.27 -2.74 -2.83
CA ARG A 32 35.40 -1.86 -3.17
C ARG A 32 35.87 -1.05 -1.96
N LYS A 33 34.94 -0.53 -1.14
CA LYS A 33 35.25 0.14 0.13
C LYS A 33 36.11 -0.77 1.04
N ASN A 34 35.71 -2.01 1.20
CA ASN A 34 36.38 -2.98 2.07
C ASN A 34 37.77 -3.42 1.55
N GLN A 35 38.03 -3.30 0.23
CA GLN A 35 39.31 -3.67 -0.38
C GLN A 35 40.37 -2.56 -0.27
N LYS A 36 40.12 -1.42 0.40
CA LYS A 36 41.05 -0.28 0.58
C LYS A 36 41.72 0.21 -0.71
N THR A 37 41.09 0.04 -1.85
CA THR A 37 41.69 0.36 -3.17
C THR A 37 41.55 1.84 -3.57
N LEU A 38 41.03 2.70 -2.71
CA LEU A 38 40.87 4.14 -2.96
C LEU A 38 42.03 4.89 -2.30
N HIS A 39 43.07 5.16 -3.06
CA HIS A 39 44.29 5.90 -2.61
C HIS A 39 44.09 7.40 -2.37
N HIS A 40 42.88 7.95 -2.59
CA HIS A 40 42.62 9.38 -2.44
C HIS A 40 41.62 9.65 -1.30
N PRO A 41 41.99 10.38 -0.22
CA PRO A 41 41.11 10.60 0.95
C PRO A 41 39.79 11.28 0.60
N THR A 42 39.77 12.25 -0.31
CA THR A 42 38.56 12.95 -0.75
C THR A 42 37.68 12.11 -1.64
N ALA A 43 38.23 11.25 -2.51
CA ALA A 43 37.48 10.32 -3.32
C ALA A 43 36.77 9.27 -2.46
N GLY A 44 37.41 8.78 -1.40
CA GLY A 44 36.81 7.83 -0.46
C GLY A 44 35.57 8.38 0.22
N PHE A 45 35.59 9.62 0.70
CA PHE A 45 34.46 10.26 1.35
C PHE A 45 33.26 10.47 0.40
N ILE A 46 33.51 10.88 -0.85
CA ILE A 46 32.45 11.06 -1.86
C ILE A 46 31.75 9.73 -2.14
N TRP A 47 32.51 8.63 -2.32
CA TRP A 47 31.93 7.31 -2.57
C TRP A 47 31.10 6.78 -1.39
N GLU A 48 31.51 7.03 -0.16
CA GLU A 48 30.76 6.63 1.03
C GLU A 48 29.40 7.33 1.10
N THR A 49 29.38 8.64 0.95
CA THR A 49 28.15 9.42 0.93
C THR A 49 27.19 8.98 -0.18
N GLN A 50 27.71 8.73 -1.38
CA GLN A 50 26.88 8.23 -2.49
C GLN A 50 26.31 6.85 -2.21
N LEU A 51 27.11 5.94 -1.66
CA LEU A 51 26.67 4.60 -1.28
C LEU A 51 25.55 4.66 -0.26
N ASP A 52 25.73 5.46 0.80
CA ASP A 52 24.74 5.61 1.85
C ASP A 52 23.47 6.31 1.31
N THR A 53 23.63 7.32 0.43
CA THR A 53 22.48 7.93 -0.28
C THR A 53 21.68 6.90 -1.05
N LEU A 54 22.32 6.01 -1.82
CA LEU A 54 21.62 4.96 -2.56
C LEU A 54 20.83 4.03 -1.64
N LYS A 55 21.42 3.62 -0.51
CA LYS A 55 20.70 2.81 0.48
C LYS A 55 19.48 3.52 1.06
N GLY A 56 19.61 4.80 1.39
CA GLY A 56 18.49 5.61 1.89
C GLY A 56 17.36 5.74 0.86
N LEU A 57 17.69 5.97 -0.42
CA LEU A 57 16.70 6.08 -1.48
C LEU A 57 15.95 4.77 -1.75
N ILE A 58 16.53 3.61 -1.46
CA ILE A 58 15.83 2.32 -1.55
C ILE A 58 14.60 2.29 -0.63
N PHE A 59 14.63 2.90 0.57
CA PHE A 59 13.44 2.98 1.43
C PHE A 59 12.28 3.69 0.75
N VAL A 60 12.55 4.74 -0.02
CA VAL A 60 11.52 5.47 -0.76
C VAL A 60 10.93 4.59 -1.87
N GLN A 61 11.76 3.83 -2.58
CA GLN A 61 11.30 2.91 -3.62
C GLN A 61 10.50 1.75 -3.05
N LEU A 62 10.95 1.15 -1.94
CA LEU A 62 10.23 0.05 -1.27
C LEU A 62 8.84 0.50 -0.79
N TYR A 63 8.75 1.69 -0.20
CA TYR A 63 7.45 2.23 0.19
C TYR A 63 6.54 2.50 -1.02
N GLY A 64 7.10 3.03 -2.11
CA GLY A 64 6.38 3.20 -3.38
C GLY A 64 5.81 1.89 -3.94
N CYS A 65 6.49 0.76 -3.74
CA CYS A 65 5.95 -0.57 -4.11
C CYS A 65 4.74 -0.95 -3.24
N ILE A 66 4.79 -0.68 -1.92
CA ILE A 66 3.67 -0.96 -1.01
C ILE A 66 2.44 -0.11 -1.38
N GLU A 67 2.63 1.19 -1.61
CA GLU A 67 1.54 2.08 -2.04
C GLU A 67 0.94 1.61 -3.37
N TYR A 68 1.77 1.27 -4.34
CA TYR A 68 1.34 0.79 -5.64
C TYR A 68 0.54 -0.50 -5.54
N ALA A 69 1.09 -1.52 -4.87
CA ALA A 69 0.42 -2.80 -4.69
C ALA A 69 -0.95 -2.64 -4.01
N THR A 70 -1.01 -1.84 -2.94
CA THR A 70 -2.24 -1.63 -2.18
C THR A 70 -3.28 -0.86 -3.01
N SER A 71 -2.90 0.28 -3.58
CA SER A 71 -3.83 1.15 -4.30
C SER A 71 -4.40 0.49 -5.55
N LEU A 72 -3.57 -0.18 -6.35
CA LEU A 72 -4.04 -0.85 -7.56
C LEU A 72 -4.85 -2.11 -7.27
N SER A 73 -4.52 -2.85 -6.21
CA SER A 73 -5.33 -4.00 -5.81
C SER A 73 -6.74 -3.59 -5.39
N ILE A 74 -6.86 -2.48 -4.64
CA ILE A 74 -8.16 -1.92 -4.26
C ILE A 74 -8.91 -1.44 -5.50
N SER A 75 -8.28 -0.64 -6.36
CA SER A 75 -8.92 -0.12 -7.58
C SER A 75 -9.41 -1.24 -8.49
N ARG A 76 -8.60 -2.28 -8.71
CA ARG A 76 -8.98 -3.45 -9.50
C ARG A 76 -10.14 -4.22 -8.87
N CYS A 77 -10.12 -4.38 -7.55
CA CYS A 77 -11.22 -5.02 -6.82
C CYS A 77 -12.53 -4.23 -6.99
N ASP A 78 -12.47 -2.91 -6.87
CA ASP A 78 -13.61 -2.01 -7.06
C ASP A 78 -14.18 -2.12 -8.48
N GLU A 79 -13.32 -2.12 -9.51
CA GLU A 79 -13.73 -2.33 -10.90
C GLU A 79 -14.46 -3.67 -11.11
N ILE A 80 -13.95 -4.74 -10.51
CA ILE A 80 -14.56 -6.08 -10.62
C ILE A 80 -15.92 -6.11 -9.93
N ILE A 81 -16.02 -5.52 -8.74
CA ILE A 81 -17.25 -5.48 -7.94
C ILE A 81 -18.33 -4.68 -8.67
N THR A 82 -18.01 -3.51 -9.19
CA THR A 82 -18.98 -2.62 -9.84
C THR A 82 -19.49 -3.16 -11.17
N LYS A 83 -18.65 -3.83 -11.94
CA LYS A 83 -19.08 -4.51 -13.17
C LYS A 83 -20.11 -5.61 -12.96
N GLN A 84 -20.35 -6.04 -11.72
CA GLN A 84 -21.42 -7.00 -11.43
C GLN A 84 -22.83 -6.41 -11.49
N HIS A 85 -22.99 -5.08 -11.37
CA HIS A 85 -24.27 -4.36 -11.38
C HIS A 85 -25.30 -4.97 -10.40
N LEU A 86 -24.85 -5.35 -9.21
CA LEU A 86 -25.68 -5.95 -8.17
C LEU A 86 -26.21 -4.87 -7.23
N LYS A 87 -27.23 -5.23 -6.46
CA LYS A 87 -27.82 -4.35 -5.45
C LYS A 87 -27.01 -4.32 -4.16
N LEU A 88 -27.16 -3.26 -3.41
CA LEU A 88 -26.46 -3.08 -2.13
C LEU A 88 -26.62 -4.31 -1.20
N ASP A 89 -27.83 -4.88 -1.14
CA ASP A 89 -28.14 -6.02 -0.27
C ASP A 89 -27.48 -7.34 -0.69
N ASP A 90 -26.97 -7.44 -1.90
CA ASP A 90 -26.23 -8.63 -2.36
C ASP A 90 -24.80 -8.67 -1.77
N TYR A 91 -24.29 -7.53 -1.30
CA TYR A 91 -22.94 -7.40 -0.78
C TYR A 91 -22.88 -7.58 0.75
N LYS A 92 -21.67 -7.92 1.24
CA LYS A 92 -21.41 -7.94 2.69
C LYS A 92 -21.56 -6.55 3.30
N TYR A 93 -22.08 -6.47 4.51
CA TYR A 93 -22.28 -5.20 5.22
C TYR A 93 -20.99 -4.39 5.44
N SER A 94 -19.82 -5.05 5.51
CA SER A 94 -18.54 -4.38 5.63
C SER A 94 -18.28 -3.41 4.47
N LEU A 95 -18.73 -3.75 3.24
CA LEU A 95 -18.58 -2.89 2.06
C LEU A 95 -19.54 -1.70 2.05
N PHE A 96 -20.63 -1.73 2.82
CA PHE A 96 -21.59 -0.61 2.88
C PHE A 96 -20.91 0.69 3.31
N SER A 97 -19.91 0.61 4.20
CA SER A 97 -19.13 1.77 4.63
C SER A 97 -18.45 2.47 3.46
N ARG A 98 -18.02 1.72 2.43
CA ARG A 98 -17.41 2.27 1.22
C ARG A 98 -18.47 2.76 0.24
N PHE A 99 -19.42 1.94 -0.13
CA PHE A 99 -20.47 2.30 -1.10
C PHE A 99 -21.30 3.52 -0.66
N LEU A 100 -21.42 3.73 0.63
CA LEU A 100 -22.18 4.84 1.21
C LEU A 100 -21.28 5.95 1.77
N ASN A 101 -19.98 5.96 1.45
CA ASN A 101 -19.02 6.92 2.02
C ASN A 101 -19.49 8.38 1.83
N SER A 102 -19.88 8.78 0.62
CA SER A 102 -20.39 10.12 0.35
C SER A 102 -21.65 10.49 1.15
N LYS A 103 -22.48 9.49 1.47
CA LYS A 103 -23.67 9.66 2.30
C LYS A 103 -23.29 9.85 3.77
N PHE A 104 -22.29 9.12 4.27
CA PHE A 104 -21.77 9.31 5.63
C PHE A 104 -21.12 10.70 5.77
N ASP A 105 -20.33 11.13 4.81
CA ASP A 105 -19.74 12.46 4.80
C ASP A 105 -20.81 13.55 4.80
N ALA A 106 -21.87 13.39 4.01
CA ALA A 106 -23.01 14.31 4.00
C ALA A 106 -23.72 14.36 5.36
N LEU A 107 -23.79 13.22 6.09
CA LEU A 107 -24.37 13.18 7.45
C LEU A 107 -23.46 13.87 8.48
N HIS A 108 -22.14 13.76 8.30
CA HIS A 108 -21.18 14.36 9.23
C HIS A 108 -21.14 15.87 9.11
N ASN A 109 -21.22 16.40 7.87
CA ASN A 109 -21.03 17.82 7.57
C ASN A 109 -22.33 18.66 7.64
N VAL A 110 -23.44 18.09 8.12
CA VAL A 110 -24.74 18.77 8.15
C VAL A 110 -24.94 19.60 9.42
N GLY A 111 -25.47 20.82 9.28
CA GLY A 111 -25.87 21.66 10.38
C GLY A 111 -27.00 21.05 11.22
N ARG A 112 -27.10 21.46 12.51
CA ARG A 112 -28.03 20.89 13.51
C ARG A 112 -29.49 20.86 13.04
N GLU A 113 -29.93 21.91 12.32
CA GLU A 113 -31.32 22.06 11.84
C GLU A 113 -31.75 20.98 10.83
N LYS A 114 -30.81 20.55 9.95
CA LYS A 114 -31.08 19.57 8.88
C LYS A 114 -30.69 18.15 9.25
N LYS A 115 -30.16 17.91 10.45
CA LYS A 115 -29.57 16.64 10.83
C LYS A 115 -30.56 15.46 10.78
N TRP A 116 -31.78 15.67 11.28
CA TRP A 116 -32.80 14.61 11.29
C TRP A 116 -33.35 14.33 9.90
N LEU A 117 -33.51 15.35 9.05
CA LEU A 117 -33.94 15.18 7.68
C LEU A 117 -32.91 14.34 6.90
N ARG A 118 -31.63 14.65 7.03
CA ARG A 118 -30.57 13.90 6.36
C ARG A 118 -30.45 12.46 6.84
N ARG A 119 -30.68 12.20 8.13
CA ARG A 119 -30.74 10.84 8.67
C ARG A 119 -31.92 10.05 8.09
N LEU A 120 -33.07 10.66 7.96
CA LEU A 120 -34.23 10.04 7.34
C LEU A 120 -33.99 9.73 5.87
N GLU A 121 -33.44 10.67 5.11
CA GLU A 121 -33.03 10.45 3.72
C GLU A 121 -32.04 9.29 3.57
N PHE A 122 -31.05 9.22 4.45
CA PHE A 122 -30.08 8.13 4.47
C PHE A 122 -30.75 6.77 4.72
N MET A 123 -31.61 6.67 5.70
CA MET A 123 -32.35 5.44 6.00
C MET A 123 -33.30 5.05 4.87
N SER A 124 -33.94 6.03 4.21
CA SER A 124 -34.80 5.80 3.04
C SER A 124 -33.98 5.24 1.87
N ASN A 125 -32.81 5.78 1.60
CA ASN A 125 -31.91 5.26 0.56
C ASN A 125 -31.47 3.82 0.84
N LEU A 126 -31.15 3.49 2.10
CA LEU A 126 -30.83 2.12 2.50
C LEU A 126 -31.98 1.15 2.25
N SER A 127 -33.22 1.56 2.58
CA SER A 127 -34.42 0.74 2.40
C SER A 127 -34.79 0.52 0.93
N GLN A 128 -34.34 1.38 0.02
CA GLN A 128 -34.61 1.25 -1.42
C GLN A 128 -33.70 0.22 -2.12
N ASN A 129 -32.72 -0.34 -1.42
CA ASN A 129 -31.79 -1.36 -1.95
C ASN A 129 -31.17 -0.92 -3.30
N ILE A 130 -30.39 0.15 -3.27
CA ILE A 130 -29.83 0.83 -4.46
C ILE A 130 -28.92 -0.08 -5.26
N ASP A 131 -28.90 0.13 -6.58
CA ASP A 131 -27.95 -0.52 -7.49
C ASP A 131 -26.55 0.06 -7.26
N ILE A 132 -25.55 -0.81 -7.16
CA ILE A 132 -24.15 -0.41 -7.08
C ILE A 132 -23.61 -0.26 -8.49
N THR A 133 -23.40 1.00 -8.89
CA THR A 133 -22.96 1.40 -10.22
C THR A 133 -21.53 1.98 -10.18
N GLU A 134 -20.92 2.13 -11.35
CA GLU A 134 -19.59 2.74 -11.49
C GLU A 134 -19.55 4.16 -10.91
N ASP A 135 -20.63 4.93 -11.03
CA ASP A 135 -20.74 6.31 -10.48
C ASP A 135 -20.60 6.34 -8.95
N ILE A 136 -21.07 5.31 -8.26
CA ILE A 136 -20.89 5.17 -6.81
C ILE A 136 -19.41 4.95 -6.48
N CYS A 137 -18.72 4.21 -7.31
CA CYS A 137 -17.33 3.81 -7.08
C CYS A 137 -16.30 4.90 -7.40
N VAL A 138 -16.63 5.90 -8.21
CA VAL A 138 -15.74 7.05 -8.46
C VAL A 138 -15.37 7.78 -7.15
N ASN A 139 -16.23 7.72 -6.14
CA ASN A 139 -16.05 8.39 -4.85
C ASN A 139 -15.72 7.44 -3.68
N LEU A 140 -15.33 6.19 -3.98
CA LEU A 140 -14.88 5.26 -2.95
C LEU A 140 -13.49 5.67 -2.47
N GLY A 141 -13.42 6.34 -1.33
CA GLY A 141 -12.14 6.63 -0.67
C GLY A 141 -11.40 5.35 -0.29
N LEU A 142 -10.08 5.42 -0.25
CA LEU A 142 -9.29 4.37 0.40
C LEU A 142 -9.66 4.35 1.88
N PRO A 143 -9.91 3.17 2.48
CA PRO A 143 -10.21 3.06 3.92
C PRO A 143 -8.93 3.23 4.75
N THR A 144 -8.29 4.39 4.60
CA THR A 144 -7.06 4.79 5.28
C THR A 144 -7.21 6.22 5.79
N ASP A 145 -6.27 6.66 6.62
CA ASP A 145 -6.22 8.04 7.10
C ASP A 145 -5.63 9.04 6.07
N GLY A 146 -5.36 8.58 4.85
CA GLY A 146 -4.80 9.38 3.76
C GLY A 146 -3.31 9.73 3.94
N LYS A 147 -2.61 9.16 4.93
CA LYS A 147 -1.20 9.48 5.21
C LYS A 147 -0.25 8.42 4.70
N ASN A 148 -0.14 7.31 5.44
CA ASN A 148 0.86 6.27 5.15
C ASN A 148 0.23 4.88 5.33
N ILE A 149 0.62 3.93 4.48
CA ILE A 149 0.19 2.55 4.61
C ILE A 149 1.04 1.84 5.66
N ARG A 150 0.52 1.76 6.88
CA ARG A 150 1.04 1.00 8.01
C ARG A 150 0.19 -0.26 8.24
N TYR A 151 0.59 -1.09 9.19
CA TYR A 151 -0.21 -2.27 9.57
C TYR A 151 -1.67 -1.91 9.91
N SER A 152 -1.90 -0.86 10.69
CA SER A 152 -3.25 -0.43 11.06
C SER A 152 -4.11 0.01 9.88
N GLN A 153 -3.51 0.61 8.84
CA GLN A 153 -4.22 0.94 7.61
C GLN A 153 -4.53 -0.31 6.78
N LEU A 154 -3.58 -1.24 6.67
CA LEU A 154 -3.86 -2.54 6.04
C LEU A 154 -4.96 -3.30 6.77
N GLU A 155 -4.93 -3.33 8.10
CA GLU A 155 -5.97 -3.95 8.93
C GLU A 155 -7.34 -3.28 8.70
N SER A 156 -7.38 -1.95 8.62
CA SER A 156 -8.61 -1.21 8.28
C SER A 156 -9.13 -1.60 6.88
N ILE A 157 -8.24 -1.74 5.90
CA ILE A 157 -8.58 -2.19 4.55
C ILE A 157 -9.18 -3.61 4.60
N TRP A 158 -8.49 -4.57 5.26
CA TRP A 158 -8.95 -5.95 5.38
C TRP A 158 -10.34 -6.05 6.03
N ASN A 159 -10.54 -5.32 7.13
CA ASN A 159 -11.82 -5.27 7.83
C ASN A 159 -12.92 -4.68 6.96
N THR A 160 -12.63 -3.60 6.22
CA THR A 160 -13.59 -2.92 5.35
C THR A 160 -14.04 -3.81 4.19
N PHE A 161 -13.11 -4.55 3.58
CA PHE A 161 -13.45 -5.51 2.53
C PHE A 161 -14.02 -6.82 3.09
N GLY A 162 -13.75 -7.13 4.36
CA GLY A 162 -14.09 -8.42 4.96
C GLY A 162 -13.23 -9.55 4.43
N ILE A 163 -11.95 -9.26 4.11
CA ILE A 163 -10.96 -10.24 3.68
C ILE A 163 -10.60 -11.14 4.87
N ARG A 164 -10.62 -12.45 4.68
CA ARG A 164 -10.45 -13.44 5.77
C ARG A 164 -9.01 -13.88 5.98
N SER A 165 -8.12 -13.64 4.99
CA SER A 165 -6.70 -13.94 5.15
C SER A 165 -6.05 -13.03 6.17
N ASP A 166 -4.90 -13.45 6.71
CA ASP A 166 -4.08 -12.59 7.55
C ASP A 166 -3.69 -11.30 6.79
N VAL A 167 -3.56 -10.19 7.51
CA VAL A 167 -3.20 -8.88 6.94
C VAL A 167 -1.80 -8.88 6.33
N LEU A 168 -0.89 -9.64 6.93
CA LEU A 168 0.49 -9.80 6.47
C LEU A 168 0.86 -11.29 6.41
N PRO A 169 1.82 -11.69 5.56
CA PRO A 169 2.27 -13.08 5.45
C PRO A 169 2.82 -13.63 6.77
N SER A 170 3.36 -12.76 7.62
CA SER A 170 3.88 -13.09 8.94
C SER A 170 3.70 -11.90 9.89
N PRO A 171 3.36 -12.12 11.17
CA PRO A 171 3.22 -11.05 12.18
C PRO A 171 4.50 -10.22 12.37
N SER A 172 5.68 -10.82 12.17
CA SER A 172 6.97 -10.12 12.30
C SER A 172 7.18 -9.01 11.26
N LEU A 173 6.47 -9.07 10.14
CA LEU A 173 6.57 -8.08 9.05
C LEU A 173 5.88 -6.75 9.40
N GLY A 174 5.01 -6.71 10.41
CA GLY A 174 4.36 -5.47 10.85
C GLY A 174 5.36 -4.41 11.32
N GLN A 175 6.36 -4.80 12.11
CA GLN A 175 7.43 -3.90 12.52
C GLN A 175 8.29 -3.48 11.32
N ARG A 176 8.57 -4.40 10.40
CA ARG A 176 9.35 -4.11 9.17
C ARG A 176 8.66 -3.08 8.28
N LEU A 177 7.35 -3.23 8.08
CA LEU A 177 6.53 -2.25 7.38
C LEU A 177 6.63 -0.87 8.06
N GLY A 178 6.55 -0.82 9.39
CA GLY A 178 6.72 0.40 10.17
C GLY A 178 8.09 1.06 9.93
N ASP A 179 9.17 0.29 9.97
CA ASP A 179 10.54 0.77 9.72
C ASP A 179 10.67 1.39 8.31
N ILE A 180 10.08 0.79 7.29
CA ILE A 180 10.09 1.31 5.91
C ILE A 180 9.37 2.65 5.84
N VAL A 181 8.18 2.73 6.41
CA VAL A 181 7.37 3.97 6.44
C VAL A 181 8.10 5.09 7.18
N ASP A 182 8.69 4.79 8.33
CA ASP A 182 9.37 5.80 9.16
C ASP A 182 10.61 6.37 8.47
N ASN A 183 11.44 5.51 7.86
CA ASN A 183 12.62 5.97 7.14
C ASN A 183 12.26 6.76 5.87
N ARG A 184 11.26 6.29 5.11
CA ARG A 184 10.74 7.04 3.95
C ARG A 184 10.22 8.42 4.37
N ASN A 185 9.48 8.51 5.47
CA ASN A 185 8.94 9.77 5.96
C ASN A 185 10.03 10.75 6.39
N LYS A 186 11.05 10.27 7.12
CA LYS A 186 12.20 11.11 7.50
C LYS A 186 12.85 11.76 6.27
N ILE A 187 13.03 10.97 5.20
CA ILE A 187 13.63 11.45 3.94
C ILE A 187 12.67 12.39 3.21
N ALA A 188 11.41 12.00 3.02
CA ALA A 188 10.43 12.76 2.24
C ALA A 188 10.10 14.14 2.85
N HIS A 189 10.12 14.26 4.16
CA HIS A 189 9.92 15.53 4.87
C HIS A 189 11.20 16.35 5.06
N GLY A 190 12.35 15.86 4.56
CA GLY A 190 13.63 16.55 4.72
C GLY A 190 14.16 16.59 6.15
N ASN A 191 13.59 15.77 7.05
CA ASN A 191 14.06 15.74 8.46
C ASN A 191 15.43 15.08 8.59
N VAL A 192 15.75 14.16 7.71
CA VAL A 192 17.01 13.42 7.65
C VAL A 192 17.38 13.23 6.20
N SER A 193 18.66 13.38 5.85
CA SER A 193 19.13 13.12 4.49
C SER A 193 19.15 11.63 4.18
N PRO A 194 19.03 11.22 2.88
CA PRO A 194 19.07 9.81 2.49
C PRO A 194 20.36 9.10 2.95
N ASP A 195 21.50 9.78 2.89
CA ASP A 195 22.80 9.22 3.31
C ASP A 195 22.84 8.94 4.83
N GLU A 196 22.27 9.81 5.65
CA GLU A 196 22.17 9.57 7.08
C GLU A 196 21.33 8.33 7.41
N VAL A 197 20.20 8.13 6.71
CA VAL A 197 19.39 6.91 6.84
C VAL A 197 20.15 5.69 6.36
N GLY A 198 20.82 5.78 5.23
CA GLY A 198 21.53 4.66 4.63
C GLY A 198 22.80 4.26 5.36
N LYS A 199 23.45 5.19 6.08
CA LYS A 199 24.70 4.97 6.80
C LYS A 199 24.65 3.82 7.80
N SER A 200 23.50 3.62 8.45
CA SER A 200 23.28 2.55 9.42
C SER A 200 22.90 1.20 8.80
N GLN A 201 22.78 1.13 7.47
CA GLN A 201 22.29 -0.05 6.76
C GLN A 201 23.44 -0.76 6.03
N SER A 202 23.55 -2.08 6.22
CA SER A 202 24.41 -2.92 5.38
C SER A 202 23.67 -3.35 4.10
N TYR A 203 24.44 -3.82 3.10
CA TYR A 203 23.83 -4.47 1.92
C TYR A 203 22.90 -5.62 2.31
N MET A 204 23.32 -6.46 3.26
CA MET A 204 22.52 -7.62 3.71
C MET A 204 21.21 -7.18 4.37
N ASP A 205 21.22 -6.08 5.15
CA ASP A 205 19.99 -5.52 5.72
C ASP A 205 19.03 -5.03 4.64
N MET A 206 19.56 -4.32 3.64
CA MET A 206 18.75 -3.81 2.53
C MET A 206 18.20 -4.95 1.67
N GLN A 207 19.00 -5.98 1.39
CA GLN A 207 18.54 -7.17 0.65
C GLN A 207 17.39 -7.88 1.40
N ARG A 208 17.55 -8.10 2.71
CA ARG A 208 16.50 -8.71 3.52
C ARG A 208 15.22 -7.88 3.50
N ARG A 209 15.31 -6.55 3.72
CA ARG A 209 14.16 -5.64 3.67
C ARG A 209 13.46 -5.65 2.31
N THR A 210 14.23 -5.72 1.24
CA THR A 210 13.67 -5.81 -0.12
C THR A 210 12.85 -7.07 -0.29
N ASN A 211 13.36 -8.22 0.14
CA ASN A 211 12.64 -9.50 0.05
C ASN A 211 11.37 -9.49 0.93
N GLU A 212 11.47 -8.95 2.17
CA GLU A 212 10.34 -8.83 3.10
C GLU A 212 9.22 -7.94 2.51
N VAL A 213 9.58 -6.82 1.88
CA VAL A 213 8.59 -5.91 1.23
C VAL A 213 8.00 -6.54 -0.02
N GLU A 214 8.79 -7.26 -0.80
CA GLU A 214 8.29 -8.01 -1.97
C GLU A 214 7.24 -9.04 -1.55
N GLU A 215 7.49 -9.77 -0.46
CA GLU A 215 6.55 -10.73 0.12
C GLU A 215 5.24 -10.03 0.55
N ILE A 216 5.33 -8.87 1.22
CA ILE A 216 4.16 -8.08 1.61
C ILE A 216 3.35 -7.65 0.37
N CYS A 217 4.00 -7.11 -0.66
CA CYS A 217 3.32 -6.66 -1.87
C CYS A 217 2.60 -7.81 -2.59
N LYS A 218 3.27 -8.96 -2.76
CA LYS A 218 2.67 -10.15 -3.36
C LYS A 218 1.47 -10.65 -2.55
N HIS A 219 1.60 -10.71 -1.23
CA HIS A 219 0.52 -11.12 -0.35
C HIS A 219 -0.72 -10.22 -0.48
N ILE A 220 -0.53 -8.90 -0.53
CA ILE A 220 -1.63 -7.95 -0.73
C ILE A 220 -2.36 -8.26 -2.06
N ILE A 221 -1.64 -8.35 -3.16
CA ILE A 221 -2.20 -8.58 -4.49
C ILE A 221 -2.93 -9.94 -4.55
N GLU A 222 -2.31 -10.99 -4.03
CA GLU A 222 -2.89 -12.33 -3.99
C GLU A 222 -4.15 -12.41 -3.11
N SER A 223 -4.17 -11.69 -1.98
CA SER A 223 -5.34 -11.63 -1.10
C SER A 223 -6.53 -11.01 -1.79
N PHE A 224 -6.34 -9.89 -2.50
CA PHE A 224 -7.40 -9.27 -3.29
C PHE A 224 -7.81 -10.12 -4.50
N SER A 225 -6.85 -10.77 -5.17
CA SER A 225 -7.13 -11.70 -6.27
C SER A 225 -8.02 -12.86 -5.82
N LYS A 226 -7.68 -13.52 -4.70
CA LYS A 226 -8.49 -14.59 -4.10
C LYS A 226 -9.87 -14.10 -3.69
N TYR A 227 -9.94 -12.94 -3.03
CA TYR A 227 -11.18 -12.32 -2.59
C TYR A 227 -12.16 -12.10 -3.75
N THR A 228 -11.69 -11.59 -4.88
CA THR A 228 -12.51 -11.36 -6.07
C THR A 228 -12.88 -12.65 -6.80
N GLN A 229 -11.93 -13.60 -6.95
CA GLN A 229 -12.18 -14.89 -7.58
C GLN A 229 -13.21 -15.73 -6.83
N GLN A 230 -13.14 -15.74 -5.50
CA GLN A 230 -14.09 -16.45 -4.64
C GLN A 230 -15.41 -15.69 -4.46
N LYS A 231 -15.52 -14.48 -4.99
CA LYS A 231 -16.64 -13.57 -4.78
C LYS A 231 -16.95 -13.34 -3.29
N ASP A 232 -15.90 -13.29 -2.48
CA ASP A 232 -16.02 -13.14 -1.03
C ASP A 232 -16.63 -11.78 -0.61
N TYR A 233 -16.89 -10.89 -1.55
CA TYR A 233 -17.63 -9.63 -1.36
C TYR A 233 -19.15 -9.84 -1.27
N LEU A 234 -19.68 -10.98 -1.66
CA LEU A 234 -21.11 -11.33 -1.59
C LEU A 234 -21.48 -11.95 -0.23
N LYS A 235 -22.80 -11.83 0.10
CA LYS A 235 -23.40 -12.51 1.28
C LYS A 235 -23.49 -14.01 1.10
#